data_3e08b24da993ed6dee278cdf4e37cf40
#
_entry.id   3e08b24da993ed6dee278cdf4e37cf40
#
_cell.length_a   1.000
_cell.length_b   1.000
_cell.length_c   1.000
_cell.angle_alpha   90.00
_cell.angle_beta   90.00
_cell.angle_gamma   90.00
#
_symmetry.space_group_name_H-M   'P 1'
#
loop_
_entity.id
_entity.type
_entity.pdbx_description
1 polymer ?
#
loop_
_entity_poly.entity_id
_entity_poly.type
_entity_poly.pdbx_seq_one_letter_code
_entity_poly.pdbx_strand_id
1 'polypeptide(L)'
;QVQNEAPDATQIVKAAFAVDACAETIRRAAAVGARLLVVHHGIFWNREQVLTGAHYRRIKELVVNDIALYASHLPLDANEEVGNNYGLARRLGLGSLRPFGTWKGMTIGVFGEFSQPVDLDELMRRLFPNGEKVRTLLPFGTKEIKTAAIISGGAGSDLPQAVAEDADVFITGEIEHEQYHEALENRIN
;
A
#
# COMPACT_ATOMS: atom_id res chain seq x y z
N GLN A 1 -2.14 -12.89 -13.09
CA GLN A 1 -3.58 -13.10 -12.92
C GLN A 1 -4.30 -13.42 -14.24
N VAL A 2 -3.86 -12.83 -15.34
CA VAL A 2 -4.30 -13.16 -16.71
C VAL A 2 -3.05 -13.29 -17.55
N GLN A 3 -2.96 -14.29 -18.41
CA GLN A 3 -1.83 -14.50 -19.31
C GLN A 3 -2.14 -14.03 -20.74
N ASN A 4 -1.10 -13.83 -21.55
CA ASN A 4 -1.27 -13.68 -23.01
C ASN A 4 -1.73 -14.99 -23.65
N GLU A 5 -2.25 -14.94 -24.87
CA GLU A 5 -2.70 -16.13 -25.61
C GLU A 5 -1.57 -17.16 -25.80
N ALA A 6 -0.37 -16.69 -26.10
CA ALA A 6 0.82 -17.53 -26.27
C ALA A 6 1.98 -17.00 -25.39
N PRO A 7 1.94 -17.23 -24.04
CA PRO A 7 2.85 -16.57 -23.11
C PRO A 7 4.33 -16.88 -23.39
N ASP A 8 4.66 -18.10 -23.81
CA ASP A 8 6.05 -18.50 -24.11
C ASP A 8 6.59 -17.91 -25.41
N ALA A 9 5.71 -17.49 -26.32
CA ALA A 9 6.06 -16.89 -27.61
C ALA A 9 5.83 -15.39 -27.67
N THR A 10 5.11 -14.80 -26.70
CA THR A 10 4.79 -13.38 -26.70
C THR A 10 5.98 -12.54 -26.24
N GLN A 11 6.53 -11.74 -27.14
CA GLN A 11 7.55 -10.76 -26.78
C GLN A 11 6.90 -9.53 -26.15
N ILE A 12 7.26 -9.21 -24.92
CA ILE A 12 6.81 -8.01 -24.23
C ILE A 12 7.74 -6.85 -24.59
N VAL A 13 7.32 -6.04 -25.57
CA VAL A 13 8.04 -4.83 -25.98
C VAL A 13 7.61 -3.61 -25.18
N LYS A 14 6.35 -3.60 -24.72
CA LYS A 14 5.78 -2.50 -23.94
C LYS A 14 5.00 -3.04 -22.75
N ALA A 15 5.30 -2.53 -21.57
CA ALA A 15 4.54 -2.75 -20.34
C ALA A 15 3.89 -1.44 -19.87
N ALA A 16 2.68 -1.55 -19.33
CA ALA A 16 1.98 -0.46 -18.64
C ALA A 16 2.01 -0.71 -17.13
N PHE A 17 2.03 0.35 -16.35
CA PHE A 17 2.01 0.31 -14.88
C PHE A 17 0.85 1.14 -14.36
N ALA A 18 0.12 0.62 -13.38
CA ALA A 18 -0.97 1.32 -12.71
C ALA A 18 -1.12 0.84 -11.26
N VAL A 19 -1.83 1.59 -10.44
CA VAL A 19 -2.18 1.13 -9.08
C VAL A 19 -3.27 0.07 -9.18
N ASP A 20 -4.34 0.32 -9.91
CA ASP A 20 -5.52 -0.53 -9.97
C ASP A 20 -5.74 -1.16 -11.34
N ALA A 21 -6.12 -2.44 -11.37
CA ALA A 21 -6.65 -3.11 -12.56
C ALA A 21 -8.13 -2.77 -12.74
N CYS A 22 -8.43 -1.61 -13.30
CA CYS A 22 -9.79 -1.19 -13.62
C CYS A 22 -10.01 -1.10 -15.14
N ALA A 23 -11.26 -0.91 -15.57
CA ALA A 23 -11.58 -0.83 -17.00
C ALA A 23 -10.84 0.30 -17.72
N GLU A 24 -10.58 1.41 -17.01
CA GLU A 24 -9.87 2.56 -17.59
C GLU A 24 -8.38 2.26 -17.78
N THR A 25 -7.70 1.70 -16.76
CA THR A 25 -6.28 1.36 -16.88
C THR A 25 -6.04 0.30 -17.95
N ILE A 26 -6.93 -0.69 -18.07
CA ILE A 26 -6.86 -1.73 -19.10
C ILE A 26 -7.01 -1.10 -20.50
N ARG A 27 -8.01 -0.23 -20.69
CA ARG A 27 -8.21 0.47 -21.98
C ARG A 27 -7.02 1.36 -22.36
N ARG A 28 -6.44 2.08 -21.39
CA ARG A 28 -5.23 2.88 -21.62
C ARG A 28 -4.03 2.01 -21.98
N ALA A 29 -3.83 0.88 -21.31
CA ALA A 29 -2.79 -0.08 -21.67
C ALA A 29 -2.96 -0.60 -23.10
N ALA A 30 -4.18 -0.96 -23.49
CA ALA A 30 -4.51 -1.38 -24.86
C ALA A 30 -4.23 -0.26 -25.88
N ALA A 31 -4.65 0.97 -25.61
CA ALA A 31 -4.48 2.11 -26.51
C ALA A 31 -3.02 2.44 -26.81
N VAL A 32 -2.09 2.18 -25.88
CA VAL A 32 -0.66 2.37 -26.10
C VAL A 32 0.04 1.10 -26.61
N GLY A 33 -0.70 0.03 -26.87
CA GLY A 33 -0.16 -1.24 -27.37
C GLY A 33 0.67 -2.01 -26.34
N ALA A 34 0.38 -1.85 -25.05
CA ALA A 34 1.04 -2.65 -24.02
C ALA A 34 0.53 -4.09 -24.03
N ARG A 35 1.44 -5.06 -23.87
CA ARG A 35 1.15 -6.49 -23.80
C ARG A 35 1.25 -7.04 -22.36
N LEU A 36 1.65 -6.20 -21.42
CA LEU A 36 1.71 -6.48 -19.99
C LEU A 36 1.18 -5.26 -19.24
N LEU A 37 0.25 -5.49 -18.31
CA LEU A 37 -0.20 -4.51 -17.33
C LEU A 37 0.25 -4.99 -15.94
N VAL A 38 1.11 -4.22 -15.31
CA VAL A 38 1.59 -4.45 -13.94
C VAL A 38 0.81 -3.54 -13.00
N VAL A 39 0.20 -4.12 -11.98
CA VAL A 39 -0.61 -3.37 -11.01
C VAL A 39 -0.28 -3.74 -9.57
N HIS A 40 -0.64 -2.87 -8.65
CA HIS A 40 -0.66 -3.17 -7.22
C HIS A 40 -1.93 -3.95 -6.86
N HIS A 41 -3.09 -3.41 -7.17
CA HIS A 41 -4.37 -4.06 -6.92
C HIS A 41 -4.86 -4.81 -8.17
N GLY A 42 -4.79 -6.13 -8.11
CA GLY A 42 -5.32 -7.02 -9.15
C GLY A 42 -6.84 -7.16 -9.16
N ILE A 43 -7.32 -8.15 -9.90
CA ILE A 43 -8.76 -8.43 -10.05
C ILE A 43 -9.23 -9.73 -9.37
N PHE A 44 -8.31 -10.55 -8.84
CA PHE A 44 -8.62 -11.77 -8.11
C PHE A 44 -8.10 -11.69 -6.67
N TRP A 45 -9.00 -11.88 -5.71
CA TRP A 45 -8.78 -11.63 -4.27
C TRP A 45 -9.09 -12.86 -3.41
N ASN A 46 -8.38 -13.97 -3.61
CA ASN A 46 -8.48 -15.19 -2.78
C ASN A 46 -9.92 -15.68 -2.53
N ARG A 47 -10.82 -15.48 -3.47
CA ARG A 47 -12.20 -16.00 -3.45
C ARG A 47 -12.67 -16.32 -4.84
N GLU A 48 -13.59 -17.26 -4.96
CA GLU A 48 -14.28 -17.51 -6.22
C GLU A 48 -15.03 -16.27 -6.67
N GLN A 49 -14.90 -15.95 -7.95
CA GLN A 49 -15.57 -14.80 -8.55
C GLN A 49 -16.28 -15.24 -9.84
N VAL A 50 -17.58 -14.98 -9.88
CA VAL A 50 -18.38 -15.23 -11.09
C VAL A 50 -18.04 -14.17 -12.14
N LEU A 51 -17.80 -14.64 -13.38
CA LEU A 51 -17.45 -13.76 -14.51
C LEU A 51 -18.70 -13.08 -15.09
N THR A 52 -19.23 -12.10 -14.36
CA THR A 52 -20.38 -11.30 -14.77
C THR A 52 -20.12 -9.80 -14.59
N GLY A 53 -20.96 -8.96 -15.15
CA GLY A 53 -20.95 -7.52 -14.92
C GLY A 53 -19.59 -6.86 -15.19
N ALA A 54 -19.12 -6.07 -14.24
CA ALA A 54 -17.85 -5.33 -14.38
C ALA A 54 -16.64 -6.26 -14.41
N HIS A 55 -16.66 -7.35 -13.62
CA HIS A 55 -15.57 -8.32 -13.58
C HIS A 55 -15.38 -9.01 -14.94
N TYR A 56 -16.48 -9.47 -15.56
CA TYR A 56 -16.45 -10.02 -16.92
C TYR A 56 -15.88 -9.01 -17.92
N ARG A 57 -16.32 -7.75 -17.88
CA ARG A 57 -15.84 -6.73 -18.82
C ARG A 57 -14.33 -6.48 -18.71
N ARG A 58 -13.76 -6.45 -17.49
CA ARG A 58 -12.32 -6.29 -17.28
C ARG A 58 -11.53 -7.45 -17.86
N ILE A 59 -11.96 -8.68 -17.60
CA ILE A 59 -11.30 -9.88 -18.11
C ILE A 59 -11.41 -9.94 -19.64
N LYS A 60 -12.59 -9.66 -20.20
CA LYS A 60 -12.80 -9.60 -21.64
C LYS A 60 -11.83 -8.62 -22.31
N GLU A 61 -11.70 -7.40 -21.79
CA GLU A 61 -10.78 -6.38 -22.34
C GLU A 61 -9.31 -6.86 -22.30
N LEU A 62 -8.87 -7.51 -21.24
CA LEU A 62 -7.53 -8.08 -21.16
C LEU A 62 -7.32 -9.17 -22.22
N VAL A 63 -8.26 -10.10 -22.35
CA VAL A 63 -8.16 -11.23 -23.27
C VAL A 63 -8.22 -10.78 -24.74
N VAL A 64 -9.18 -9.93 -25.12
CA VAL A 64 -9.33 -9.50 -26.53
C VAL A 64 -8.19 -8.59 -27.02
N ASN A 65 -7.50 -7.91 -26.11
CA ASN A 65 -6.33 -7.09 -26.42
C ASN A 65 -5.02 -7.84 -26.17
N ASP A 66 -5.10 -9.10 -25.75
CA ASP A 66 -3.97 -9.96 -25.43
C ASP A 66 -2.97 -9.29 -24.47
N ILE A 67 -3.50 -8.75 -23.36
CA ILE A 67 -2.75 -8.08 -22.30
C ILE A 67 -2.65 -9.02 -21.10
N ALA A 68 -1.44 -9.43 -20.74
CA ALA A 68 -1.19 -10.13 -19.48
C ALA A 68 -1.36 -9.16 -18.30
N LEU A 69 -1.98 -9.64 -17.22
CA LEU A 69 -2.12 -8.89 -15.97
C LEU A 69 -1.25 -9.52 -14.88
N TYR A 70 -0.27 -8.77 -14.40
CA TYR A 70 0.53 -9.10 -13.23
C TYR A 70 0.17 -8.18 -12.08
N ALA A 71 -0.12 -8.76 -10.91
CA ALA A 71 -0.45 -8.00 -9.70
C ALA A 71 0.52 -8.36 -8.58
N SER A 72 1.10 -7.34 -7.94
CA SER A 72 1.95 -7.47 -6.75
C SER A 72 1.43 -6.53 -5.66
N HIS A 73 0.71 -7.08 -4.69
CA HIS A 73 0.09 -6.36 -3.56
C HIS A 73 1.03 -6.38 -2.35
N LEU A 74 0.69 -7.12 -1.29
CA LEU A 74 1.47 -7.18 -0.05
C LEU A 74 2.96 -7.50 -0.25
N PRO A 75 3.38 -8.37 -1.19
CA PRO A 75 4.80 -8.59 -1.43
C PRO A 75 5.55 -7.32 -1.91
N LEU A 76 4.85 -6.41 -2.62
CA LEU A 76 5.42 -5.12 -2.97
C LEU A 76 5.44 -4.18 -1.77
N ASP A 77 4.37 -4.12 -0.96
CA ASP A 77 4.33 -3.28 0.24
C ASP A 77 5.46 -3.62 1.23
N ALA A 78 5.75 -4.91 1.37
CA ALA A 78 6.78 -5.43 2.26
C ALA A 78 8.22 -5.35 1.70
N ASN A 79 8.40 -4.99 0.43
CA ASN A 79 9.72 -4.98 -0.18
C ASN A 79 10.58 -3.85 0.37
N GLU A 80 11.80 -4.18 0.84
CA GLU A 80 12.69 -3.23 1.49
C GLU A 80 13.24 -2.17 0.53
N GLU A 81 13.45 -2.50 -0.74
CA GLU A 81 14.07 -1.59 -1.70
C GLU A 81 13.05 -0.64 -2.34
N VAL A 82 11.94 -1.20 -2.84
CA VAL A 82 10.98 -0.48 -3.68
C VAL A 82 9.55 -0.46 -3.10
N GLY A 83 9.35 -1.04 -1.93
CA GLY A 83 8.03 -1.15 -1.30
C GLY A 83 7.51 0.15 -0.74
N ASN A 84 6.19 0.26 -0.65
CA ASN A 84 5.50 1.46 -0.19
C ASN A 84 5.89 1.84 1.24
N ASN A 85 5.94 0.88 2.16
CA ASN A 85 6.21 1.13 3.57
C ASN A 85 7.64 1.61 3.80
N TYR A 86 8.62 0.90 3.25
CA TYR A 86 10.03 1.30 3.34
C TYR A 86 10.33 2.59 2.58
N GLY A 87 9.68 2.79 1.43
CA GLY A 87 9.77 4.05 0.68
C GLY A 87 9.29 5.24 1.50
N LEU A 88 8.15 5.08 2.20
CA LEU A 88 7.60 6.10 3.08
C LEU A 88 8.50 6.34 4.30
N ALA A 89 9.00 5.28 4.93
CA ALA A 89 9.93 5.39 6.07
C ALA A 89 11.19 6.19 5.71
N ARG A 90 11.82 5.88 4.55
CA ARG A 90 12.97 6.64 4.05
C ARG A 90 12.64 8.10 3.76
N ARG A 91 11.50 8.37 3.15
CA ARG A 91 11.03 9.73 2.87
C ARG A 91 10.83 10.56 4.15
N LEU A 92 10.36 9.94 5.21
CA LEU A 92 10.22 10.54 6.53
C LEU A 92 11.56 10.79 7.23
N GLY A 93 12.64 10.13 6.79
CA GLY A 93 13.96 10.21 7.41
C GLY A 93 14.10 9.30 8.61
N LEU A 94 13.34 8.20 8.64
CA LEU A 94 13.50 7.15 9.65
C LEU A 94 14.78 6.35 9.37
N GLY A 95 15.52 6.05 10.43
CA GLY A 95 16.63 5.11 10.46
C GLY A 95 16.28 3.85 11.25
N SER A 96 17.27 2.95 11.42
CA SER A 96 17.09 1.68 12.17
C SER A 96 15.87 0.89 11.72
N LEU A 97 15.63 0.87 10.39
CA LEU A 97 14.43 0.24 9.81
C LEU A 97 14.44 -1.26 10.07
N ARG A 98 13.30 -1.78 10.55
CA ARG A 98 13.07 -3.22 10.73
C ARG A 98 11.67 -3.61 10.28
N PRO A 99 11.47 -4.87 9.87
CA PRO A 99 10.14 -5.39 9.56
C PRO A 99 9.18 -5.23 10.75
N PHE A 100 7.92 -4.88 10.44
CA PHE A 100 6.85 -4.66 11.42
C PHE A 100 5.50 -5.09 10.89
N GLY A 101 4.60 -5.45 11.79
CA GLY A 101 3.20 -5.75 11.48
C GLY A 101 3.01 -7.06 10.72
N THR A 102 2.37 -8.03 11.34
CA THR A 102 2.14 -9.35 10.76
C THR A 102 0.71 -9.50 10.29
N TRP A 103 0.53 -9.86 9.02
CA TRP A 103 -0.75 -10.17 8.41
C TRP A 103 -0.72 -11.56 7.76
N LYS A 104 -1.54 -12.48 8.23
CA LYS A 104 -1.60 -13.88 7.73
C LYS A 104 -0.21 -14.55 7.61
N GLY A 105 0.65 -14.32 8.59
CA GLY A 105 1.99 -14.91 8.63
C GLY A 105 3.04 -14.20 7.78
N MET A 106 2.71 -13.10 7.14
CA MET A 106 3.64 -12.25 6.39
C MET A 106 3.85 -10.94 7.14
N THR A 107 5.10 -10.52 7.30
CA THR A 107 5.41 -9.17 7.79
C THR A 107 5.28 -8.18 6.66
N ILE A 108 4.43 -7.17 6.81
CA ILE A 108 4.01 -6.28 5.72
C ILE A 108 4.44 -4.83 5.88
N GLY A 109 4.69 -4.37 7.10
CA GLY A 109 5.04 -3.00 7.42
C GLY A 109 6.49 -2.80 7.80
N VAL A 110 6.82 -1.62 8.30
CA VAL A 110 8.13 -1.22 8.76
C VAL A 110 8.03 -0.41 10.04
N PHE A 111 8.97 -0.63 10.95
CA PHE A 111 9.21 0.18 12.13
C PHE A 111 10.54 0.90 11.99
N GLY A 112 10.63 2.15 12.45
CA GLY A 112 11.87 2.90 12.40
C GLY A 112 11.92 4.02 13.44
N GLU A 113 13.09 4.67 13.54
CA GLU A 113 13.36 5.72 14.50
C GLU A 113 13.84 7.00 13.83
N PHE A 114 13.39 8.14 14.31
CA PHE A 114 13.99 9.43 13.97
C PHE A 114 15.32 9.61 14.72
N SER A 115 16.34 10.16 14.07
CA SER A 115 17.62 10.47 14.69
C SER A 115 17.47 11.49 15.83
N GLN A 116 16.55 12.44 15.66
CA GLN A 116 16.06 13.36 16.69
C GLN A 116 14.54 13.32 16.69
N PRO A 117 13.88 13.42 17.86
CA PRO A 117 12.43 13.47 17.93
C PRO A 117 11.87 14.59 17.03
N VAL A 118 10.71 14.34 16.45
CA VAL A 118 9.95 15.32 15.66
C VAL A 118 8.59 15.56 16.29
N ASP A 119 8.01 16.72 16.08
CA ASP A 119 6.62 16.99 16.44
C ASP A 119 5.65 16.59 15.31
N LEU A 120 4.36 16.61 15.59
CA LEU A 120 3.32 16.29 14.60
C LEU A 120 3.34 17.24 13.39
N ASP A 121 3.67 18.51 13.59
CA ASP A 121 3.69 19.48 12.50
C ASP A 121 4.84 19.17 11.53
N GLU A 122 6.01 18.81 12.05
CA GLU A 122 7.15 18.37 11.24
C GLU A 122 6.84 17.05 10.55
N LEU A 123 6.22 16.08 11.25
CA LEU A 123 5.80 14.82 10.65
C LEU A 123 4.82 15.06 9.49
N MET A 124 3.82 15.92 9.68
CA MET A 124 2.87 16.29 8.62
C MET A 124 3.56 16.96 7.42
N ARG A 125 4.52 17.85 7.66
CA ARG A 125 5.29 18.48 6.57
C ARG A 125 6.10 17.46 5.76
N ARG A 126 6.66 16.45 6.40
CA ARG A 126 7.38 15.37 5.70
C ARG A 126 6.43 14.44 4.94
N LEU A 127 5.27 14.11 5.50
CA LEU A 127 4.25 13.29 4.85
C LEU A 127 3.64 14.01 3.63
N PHE A 128 3.36 15.30 3.76
CA PHE A 128 2.59 16.12 2.82
C PHE A 128 3.36 17.38 2.39
N PRO A 129 4.50 17.25 1.68
CA PRO A 129 5.36 18.38 1.35
C PRO A 129 4.73 19.40 0.40
N ASN A 130 3.67 19.03 -0.32
CA ASN A 130 2.95 19.93 -1.22
C ASN A 130 1.71 20.55 -0.54
N GLY A 131 1.54 20.34 0.77
CA GLY A 131 0.42 20.91 1.54
C GLY A 131 -0.90 20.14 1.40
N GLU A 132 -0.85 18.86 0.99
CA GLU A 132 -2.01 17.98 1.02
C GLU A 132 -2.52 17.86 2.46
N LYS A 133 -3.83 17.62 2.59
CA LYS A 133 -4.44 17.46 3.91
C LYS A 133 -4.50 15.99 4.31
N VAL A 134 -4.08 15.70 5.53
CA VAL A 134 -4.34 14.39 6.16
C VAL A 134 -5.85 14.18 6.29
N ARG A 135 -6.32 12.95 6.03
CA ARG A 135 -7.75 12.61 6.19
C ARG A 135 -8.16 12.56 7.65
N THR A 136 -7.34 11.93 8.46
CA THR A 136 -7.59 11.75 9.89
C THR A 136 -6.27 11.86 10.64
N LEU A 137 -6.27 12.63 11.72
CA LEU A 137 -5.17 12.74 12.66
C LEU A 137 -5.73 12.54 14.05
N LEU A 138 -5.18 11.57 14.78
CA LEU A 138 -5.51 11.27 16.16
C LEU A 138 -4.30 11.58 17.05
N PRO A 139 -4.18 12.83 17.57
CA PRO A 139 -2.99 13.31 18.27
C PRO A 139 -3.07 12.97 19.77
N PHE A 140 -3.15 11.68 20.12
CA PHE A 140 -3.35 11.23 21.48
C PHE A 140 -2.06 10.82 22.19
N GLY A 141 -0.98 10.64 21.44
CA GLY A 141 0.32 10.20 21.95
C GLY A 141 1.23 11.34 22.40
N THR A 142 2.52 11.02 22.47
CA THR A 142 3.57 11.98 22.83
C THR A 142 3.68 13.10 21.79
N LYS A 143 4.13 14.29 22.26
CA LYS A 143 4.47 15.40 21.38
C LYS A 143 5.83 15.24 20.72
N GLU A 144 6.74 14.52 21.36
CA GLU A 144 8.07 14.19 20.86
C GLU A 144 8.07 12.79 20.29
N ILE A 145 7.87 12.69 18.98
CA ILE A 145 7.79 11.44 18.25
C ILE A 145 9.20 10.96 17.91
N LYS A 146 9.61 9.86 18.49
CA LYS A 146 10.90 9.22 18.26
C LYS A 146 10.78 8.00 17.36
N THR A 147 9.70 7.24 17.52
CA THR A 147 9.47 5.97 16.84
C THR A 147 8.21 6.02 15.96
N ALA A 148 8.25 5.34 14.83
CA ALA A 148 7.11 5.24 13.93
C ALA A 148 6.94 3.82 13.40
N ALA A 149 5.71 3.33 13.47
CA ALA A 149 5.25 2.11 12.81
C ALA A 149 4.44 2.48 11.56
N ILE A 150 4.69 1.82 10.43
CA ILE A 150 4.07 2.15 9.14
C ILE A 150 3.53 0.89 8.49
N ILE A 151 2.23 0.89 8.16
CA ILE A 151 1.60 -0.09 7.28
C ILE A 151 0.69 0.67 6.32
N SER A 152 1.01 0.69 5.03
CA SER A 152 0.19 1.35 4.00
C SER A 152 -1.16 0.63 3.80
N GLY A 153 -2.11 1.31 3.17
CA GLY A 153 -3.45 0.77 2.90
C GLY A 153 -4.37 0.76 4.11
N GLY A 154 -5.33 -0.15 4.13
CA GLY A 154 -6.35 -0.27 5.18
C GLY A 154 -5.88 -1.11 6.36
N ALA A 155 -4.90 -0.64 7.11
CA ALA A 155 -4.28 -1.37 8.22
C ALA A 155 -4.64 -0.80 9.61
N GLY A 156 -5.79 -0.12 9.74
CA GLY A 156 -6.24 0.42 11.03
C GLY A 156 -6.31 -0.65 12.12
N SER A 157 -6.75 -1.85 11.79
CA SER A 157 -6.82 -3.01 12.71
C SER A 157 -5.48 -3.52 13.21
N ASP A 158 -4.37 -3.05 12.64
CA ASP A 158 -3.01 -3.41 13.07
C ASP A 158 -2.44 -2.45 14.12
N LEU A 159 -3.20 -1.42 14.54
CA LEU A 159 -2.85 -0.49 15.61
C LEU A 159 -2.39 -1.19 16.90
N PRO A 160 -3.02 -2.28 17.38
CA PRO A 160 -2.53 -3.02 18.57
C PRO A 160 -1.10 -3.52 18.42
N GLN A 161 -0.65 -3.86 17.22
CA GLN A 161 0.73 -4.27 17.00
C GLN A 161 1.70 -3.09 17.17
N ALA A 162 1.31 -1.87 16.75
CA ALA A 162 2.11 -0.68 16.98
C ALA A 162 2.18 -0.30 18.46
N VAL A 163 1.08 -0.45 19.18
CA VAL A 163 1.03 -0.27 20.65
C VAL A 163 1.93 -1.27 21.35
N ALA A 164 1.91 -2.54 20.96
CA ALA A 164 2.75 -3.59 21.57
C ALA A 164 4.25 -3.38 21.34
N GLU A 165 4.64 -2.60 20.34
CA GLU A 165 6.02 -2.23 20.02
C GLU A 165 6.41 -0.85 20.57
N ASP A 166 5.56 -0.25 21.42
CA ASP A 166 5.75 1.08 22.01
C ASP A 166 6.03 2.18 20.94
N ALA A 167 5.31 2.13 19.82
CA ALA A 167 5.43 3.15 18.79
C ALA A 167 4.81 4.49 19.24
N ASP A 168 5.50 5.60 19.02
CA ASP A 168 4.96 6.94 19.29
C ASP A 168 3.90 7.37 18.28
N VAL A 169 4.00 6.84 17.06
CA VAL A 169 3.03 7.07 15.99
C VAL A 169 2.84 5.83 15.12
N PHE A 170 1.56 5.59 14.75
CA PHE A 170 1.19 4.61 13.74
C PHE A 170 0.68 5.30 12.49
N ILE A 171 1.27 5.02 11.34
CA ILE A 171 0.93 5.61 10.04
C ILE A 171 0.32 4.55 9.15
N THR A 172 -0.93 4.78 8.74
CA THR A 172 -1.66 3.91 7.81
C THR A 172 -2.48 4.73 6.81
N GLY A 173 -2.93 4.11 5.73
CA GLY A 173 -3.72 4.80 4.70
C GLY A 173 -5.18 5.01 5.09
N GLU A 174 -5.75 4.09 5.86
CA GLU A 174 -7.15 4.12 6.27
C GLU A 174 -7.32 3.64 7.70
N ILE A 175 -8.24 4.28 8.45
CA ILE A 175 -8.68 3.84 9.78
C ILE A 175 -10.20 3.82 9.81
N GLU A 176 -10.76 3.00 10.69
CA GLU A 176 -12.19 2.87 10.96
C GLU A 176 -12.54 3.47 12.32
N HIS A 177 -13.81 3.41 12.69
CA HIS A 177 -14.31 4.05 13.91
C HIS A 177 -13.70 3.48 15.20
N GLU A 178 -13.45 2.17 15.21
CA GLU A 178 -12.94 1.46 16.38
C GLU A 178 -11.57 1.98 16.84
N GLN A 179 -10.69 2.33 15.90
CA GLN A 179 -9.34 2.78 16.22
C GLN A 179 -9.28 4.11 16.97
N TYR A 180 -10.37 4.91 16.96
CA TYR A 180 -10.38 6.17 17.69
C TYR A 180 -10.18 5.95 19.20
N HIS A 181 -10.98 5.09 19.82
CA HIS A 181 -10.86 4.82 21.25
C HIS A 181 -9.61 4.04 21.59
N GLU A 182 -9.22 3.12 20.72
CA GLU A 182 -8.01 2.34 20.90
C GLU A 182 -6.75 3.23 20.90
N ALA A 183 -6.65 4.18 19.97
CA ALA A 183 -5.54 5.14 19.94
C ALA A 183 -5.56 6.08 21.16
N LEU A 184 -6.76 6.55 21.57
CA LEU A 184 -6.92 7.42 22.74
C LEU A 184 -6.50 6.75 24.03
N GLU A 185 -6.98 5.53 24.28
CA GLU A 185 -6.72 4.78 25.51
C GLU A 185 -5.26 4.33 25.63
N ASN A 186 -4.64 3.97 24.51
CA ASN A 186 -3.23 3.58 24.43
C ASN A 186 -2.27 4.78 24.25
N ARG A 187 -2.79 6.00 24.14
CA ARG A 187 -2.01 7.22 24.01
C ARG A 187 -0.98 7.18 22.88
N ILE A 188 -1.41 6.71 21.70
CA ILE A 188 -0.60 6.66 20.48
C ILE A 188 -1.13 7.68 19.44
N ASN A 189 -0.23 8.28 18.65
CA ASN A 189 -0.60 9.17 17.57
C ASN A 189 -0.95 8.39 16.32
#